data_8fa6bf108bb629609ccfcc5b1335f18c
#
_entry.id   8fa6bf108bb629609ccfcc5b1335f18c
#
_cell.length_a   1.000
_cell.length_b   1.000
_cell.length_c   1.000
_cell.angle_alpha   90.00
_cell.angle_beta   90.00
_cell.angle_gamma   90.00
#
_symmetry.space_group_name_H-M   'P 1'
#
loop_
_entity.id
_entity.type
_entity.pdbx_description
1 polymer ?
#
loop_
_entity_poly.entity_id
_entity_poly.type
_entity_poly.pdbx_seq_one_letter_code
_entity_poly.pdbx_strand_id
1 'polypeptide(L)'
;MPAIDEPFQLALLGTKGKWYDHEVTVSDVTKGEAGEEGDDMAKAKKVADLIDSIYVQTWTKETDSLCEEAKKAWDELTDEQKELVEGENADPDYFGNDTGDASKDDPLNGDDIGENELLVVSFGTSFNDSRSEDIGGVEKALAAAYPDWSVRRAFTAQIIINHVNARDAEKIDNVDQALQRAADNGVKNIVVQPTHLMHGAEYDELVETLDKYSDKFESVKIAEPLLGEVGKDASISNEDKEKVAKALAEAAVKEAGYDSLEAAGEDGTAFVFMGHGTSHKANVTYSQMQTQMKELDYKNVFIGTVEGLPEETEVNAVIDAVKTAGYKKVILRPLMVVAGDHANNDMAGDDEDSWKSLFTSDGSFESVDCQISGLGRIPEVQEIYVSHAGEVID
;
A
#
# COMPACT_ATOMS: atom_id res chain seq x y z
N MET A 1 0.38 -48.88 14.59
CA MET A 1 1.47 -48.73 13.62
C MET A 1 2.37 -49.96 13.74
N PRO A 2 2.86 -50.56 12.64
CA PRO A 2 3.88 -51.60 12.73
C PRO A 2 5.11 -51.03 13.41
N ALA A 3 5.76 -51.83 14.27
CA ALA A 3 7.04 -51.47 14.85
C ALA A 3 8.09 -51.42 13.73
N ILE A 4 8.84 -50.35 13.64
CA ILE A 4 9.96 -50.20 12.71
C ILE A 4 11.18 -50.69 13.49
N ASP A 5 11.64 -51.92 13.17
CA ASP A 5 12.78 -52.55 13.85
C ASP A 5 14.10 -52.33 13.13
N GLU A 6 14.09 -51.59 11.99
CA GLU A 6 15.32 -51.33 11.21
C GLU A 6 15.52 -49.78 11.04
N PRO A 7 16.79 -49.34 10.96
CA PRO A 7 17.10 -47.93 10.66
C PRO A 7 16.53 -47.52 9.31
N PHE A 8 16.01 -46.32 9.22
CA PHE A 8 15.57 -45.71 7.97
C PHE A 8 16.29 -44.38 7.71
N GLN A 9 16.41 -44.03 6.43
CA GLN A 9 17.03 -42.78 6.03
C GLN A 9 15.93 -41.71 5.86
N LEU A 10 16.14 -40.57 6.49
CA LEU A 10 15.36 -39.37 6.30
C LEU A 10 16.10 -38.43 5.32
N ALA A 11 15.52 -38.18 4.17
CA ALA A 11 16.04 -37.18 3.23
C ALA A 11 15.20 -35.88 3.39
N LEU A 12 15.86 -34.80 3.76
CA LEU A 12 15.25 -33.48 3.89
C LEU A 12 15.75 -32.59 2.74
N LEU A 13 14.80 -31.97 2.04
CA LEU A 13 15.14 -30.95 1.05
C LEU A 13 15.18 -29.59 1.76
N GLY A 14 16.38 -29.05 1.91
CA GLY A 14 16.54 -27.71 2.46
C GLY A 14 16.09 -26.63 1.46
N THR A 15 15.73 -25.47 1.94
CA THR A 15 15.26 -24.30 1.17
C THR A 15 16.20 -23.84 0.06
N LYS A 16 17.49 -24.22 0.11
CA LYS A 16 18.49 -23.96 -0.94
C LYS A 16 18.65 -25.13 -1.94
N GLY A 17 17.70 -26.04 -2.02
CA GLY A 17 17.72 -27.17 -2.96
C GLY A 17 18.78 -28.24 -2.67
N LYS A 18 19.35 -28.26 -1.48
CA LYS A 18 20.29 -29.32 -1.04
C LYS A 18 19.54 -30.42 -0.30
N TRP A 19 19.81 -31.65 -0.68
CA TRP A 19 19.36 -32.83 0.05
C TRP A 19 20.31 -33.12 1.20
N TYR A 20 19.76 -33.38 2.37
CA TYR A 20 20.48 -33.83 3.56
C TYR A 20 19.95 -35.21 3.92
N ASP A 21 20.84 -36.18 3.88
CA ASP A 21 20.54 -37.58 4.29
C ASP A 21 20.97 -37.76 5.75
N HIS A 22 20.07 -38.26 6.56
CA HIS A 22 20.32 -38.60 7.95
C HIS A 22 19.84 -40.04 8.23
N GLU A 23 20.68 -40.86 8.79
CA GLU A 23 20.31 -42.18 9.23
C GLU A 23 19.66 -42.11 10.60
N VAL A 24 18.35 -42.46 10.67
CA VAL A 24 17.55 -42.37 11.87
C VAL A 24 17.30 -43.78 12.41
N THR A 25 17.61 -44.01 13.67
CA THR A 25 17.30 -45.25 14.39
C THR A 25 16.04 -45.10 15.25
N VAL A 26 15.42 -46.21 15.65
CA VAL A 26 14.23 -46.20 16.53
C VAL A 26 14.53 -45.54 17.87
N SER A 27 15.81 -45.51 18.31
CA SER A 27 16.25 -44.81 19.52
C SER A 27 16.29 -43.29 19.35
N ASP A 28 16.36 -42.82 18.10
CA ASP A 28 16.35 -41.36 17.80
C ASP A 28 14.90 -40.85 17.71
N VAL A 29 13.94 -41.76 17.51
CA VAL A 29 12.52 -41.47 17.55
C VAL A 29 12.00 -41.83 18.96
N THR A 30 12.45 -41.09 19.97
CA THR A 30 11.70 -41.08 21.22
C THR A 30 10.29 -40.61 20.91
N LYS A 31 9.25 -41.27 21.47
CA LYS A 31 7.98 -40.59 21.67
C LYS A 31 8.30 -39.39 22.52
N GLY A 32 8.61 -38.27 21.88
CA GLY A 32 8.56 -37.01 22.57
C GLY A 32 7.17 -36.93 23.17
N GLU A 33 7.03 -36.85 24.48
CA GLU A 33 6.06 -35.95 25.01
C GLU A 33 6.19 -34.76 24.06
N ALA A 34 5.09 -34.26 23.50
CA ALA A 34 5.08 -32.99 22.78
C ALA A 34 5.72 -32.02 23.77
N GLY A 35 7.02 -31.78 23.64
CA GLY A 35 7.75 -30.89 24.52
C GLY A 35 7.17 -29.51 24.32
N GLU A 36 7.48 -28.59 25.18
CA GLU A 36 7.03 -27.19 25.09
C GLU A 36 7.18 -26.67 23.66
N GLU A 37 8.24 -27.00 22.89
CA GLU A 37 8.42 -26.67 21.47
C GLU A 37 7.29 -27.19 20.54
N GLY A 38 6.78 -28.39 20.74
CA GLY A 38 5.68 -28.94 19.91
C GLY A 38 4.33 -28.29 20.22
N ASP A 39 4.12 -27.84 21.46
CA ASP A 39 2.95 -27.06 21.87
C ASP A 39 3.04 -25.62 21.35
N ASP A 40 4.23 -25.03 21.37
CA ASP A 40 4.50 -23.67 20.88
C ASP A 40 4.29 -23.57 19.36
N MET A 41 4.82 -24.51 18.59
CA MET A 41 4.56 -24.57 17.14
C MET A 41 3.07 -24.79 16.83
N ALA A 42 2.35 -25.57 17.64
CA ALA A 42 0.92 -25.79 17.43
C ALA A 42 0.10 -24.53 17.71
N LYS A 43 0.48 -23.73 18.71
CA LYS A 43 -0.14 -22.44 19.01
C LYS A 43 0.14 -21.41 17.90
N ALA A 44 1.41 -21.27 17.51
CA ALA A 44 1.82 -20.39 16.43
C ALA A 44 1.10 -20.72 15.11
N LYS A 45 1.05 -22.01 14.76
CA LYS A 45 0.30 -22.45 13.57
C LYS A 45 -1.18 -22.11 13.64
N LYS A 46 -1.83 -22.28 14.80
CA LYS A 46 -3.24 -21.90 14.97
C LYS A 46 -3.44 -20.41 14.68
N VAL A 47 -2.53 -19.57 15.14
CA VAL A 47 -2.58 -18.11 14.89
C VAL A 47 -2.35 -17.83 13.43
N ALA A 48 -1.37 -18.48 12.78
CA ALA A 48 -1.15 -18.36 11.34
C ALA A 48 -2.41 -18.72 10.54
N ASP A 49 -3.05 -19.85 10.85
CA ASP A 49 -4.30 -20.28 10.19
C ASP A 49 -5.45 -19.24 10.38
N LEU A 50 -5.50 -18.55 11.52
CA LEU A 50 -6.48 -17.48 11.77
C LEU A 50 -6.16 -16.22 10.98
N ILE A 51 -4.88 -15.81 10.92
CA ILE A 51 -4.43 -14.68 10.10
C ILE A 51 -4.73 -14.95 8.61
N ASP A 52 -4.36 -16.12 8.09
CA ASP A 52 -4.65 -16.50 6.72
C ASP A 52 -6.17 -16.48 6.43
N SER A 53 -7.00 -16.80 7.41
CA SER A 53 -8.47 -16.77 7.25
C SER A 53 -9.07 -15.36 7.13
N ILE A 54 -8.38 -14.33 7.64
CA ILE A 54 -8.79 -12.93 7.49
C ILE A 54 -8.07 -12.20 6.34
N TYR A 55 -7.08 -12.84 5.71
CA TYR A 55 -6.40 -12.31 4.53
C TYR A 55 -7.21 -12.61 3.25
N VAL A 56 -8.39 -12.02 3.17
CA VAL A 56 -9.37 -12.27 2.09
C VAL A 56 -9.98 -10.96 1.58
N GLN A 57 -10.31 -10.94 0.29
CA GLN A 57 -10.90 -9.75 -0.36
C GLN A 57 -12.44 -9.69 -0.23
N THR A 58 -13.07 -10.66 0.42
CA THR A 58 -14.52 -10.68 0.55
C THR A 58 -14.93 -10.54 2.01
N TRP A 59 -15.75 -9.52 2.30
CA TRP A 59 -16.37 -9.37 3.61
C TRP A 59 -17.55 -10.33 3.76
N THR A 60 -17.69 -10.92 4.94
CA THR A 60 -18.83 -11.74 5.36
C THR A 60 -19.27 -11.30 6.77
N LYS A 61 -20.41 -11.79 7.22
CA LYS A 61 -20.92 -11.47 8.58
C LYS A 61 -20.03 -12.04 9.68
N GLU A 62 -19.22 -13.02 9.36
CA GLU A 62 -18.26 -13.68 10.27
C GLU A 62 -16.92 -12.94 10.33
N THR A 63 -16.63 -12.05 9.37
CA THR A 63 -15.33 -11.38 9.24
C THR A 63 -14.90 -10.64 10.51
N ASP A 64 -15.79 -9.86 11.11
CA ASP A 64 -15.47 -9.11 12.33
C ASP A 64 -15.07 -10.04 13.48
N SER A 65 -15.81 -11.15 13.66
CA SER A 65 -15.51 -12.12 14.72
C SER A 65 -14.22 -12.90 14.47
N LEU A 66 -13.88 -13.16 13.21
CA LEU A 66 -12.60 -13.77 12.83
C LEU A 66 -11.43 -12.84 13.10
N CYS A 67 -11.57 -11.52 12.82
CA CYS A 67 -10.58 -10.51 13.16
C CYS A 67 -10.32 -10.46 14.68
N GLU A 68 -11.37 -10.42 15.49
CA GLU A 68 -11.27 -10.45 16.95
C GLU A 68 -10.61 -11.75 17.46
N GLU A 69 -10.94 -12.91 16.88
CA GLU A 69 -10.35 -14.19 17.23
C GLU A 69 -8.87 -14.27 16.88
N ALA A 70 -8.47 -13.82 15.69
CA ALA A 70 -7.08 -13.79 15.23
C ALA A 70 -6.21 -12.94 16.18
N LYS A 71 -6.63 -11.69 16.46
CA LYS A 71 -5.89 -10.81 17.36
C LYS A 71 -5.81 -11.35 18.78
N LYS A 72 -6.91 -11.88 19.31
CA LYS A 72 -6.92 -12.48 20.64
C LYS A 72 -5.97 -13.67 20.73
N ALA A 73 -5.96 -14.54 19.74
CA ALA A 73 -5.07 -15.69 19.70
C ALA A 73 -3.59 -15.25 19.61
N TRP A 74 -3.30 -14.19 18.84
CA TRP A 74 -1.98 -13.57 18.78
C TRP A 74 -1.53 -13.01 20.12
N ASP A 75 -2.41 -12.29 20.83
CA ASP A 75 -2.10 -11.68 22.13
C ASP A 75 -1.86 -12.73 23.25
N GLU A 76 -2.34 -13.95 23.07
CA GLU A 76 -2.09 -15.07 23.96
C GLU A 76 -0.72 -15.74 23.75
N LEU A 77 -0.01 -15.43 22.65
CA LEU A 77 1.32 -15.96 22.36
C LEU A 77 2.40 -15.20 23.18
N THR A 78 3.44 -15.92 23.58
CA THR A 78 4.70 -15.30 24.04
C THR A 78 5.47 -14.72 22.86
N ASP A 79 6.47 -13.87 23.12
CA ASP A 79 7.29 -13.29 22.06
C ASP A 79 8.03 -14.39 21.28
N GLU A 80 8.53 -15.44 21.95
CA GLU A 80 9.17 -16.59 21.31
C GLU A 80 8.19 -17.40 20.46
N GLN A 81 6.91 -17.46 20.84
CA GLN A 81 5.87 -18.15 20.03
C GLN A 81 5.47 -17.31 18.82
N LYS A 82 5.49 -15.97 18.89
CA LYS A 82 5.22 -15.10 17.75
C LYS A 82 6.26 -15.26 16.64
N GLU A 83 7.53 -15.44 17.00
CA GLU A 83 8.62 -15.72 16.05
C GLU A 83 8.42 -17.05 15.27
N LEU A 84 7.52 -17.90 15.72
CA LEU A 84 7.17 -19.17 15.07
C LEU A 84 5.93 -19.09 14.19
N VAL A 85 5.28 -17.92 14.11
CA VAL A 85 4.11 -17.72 13.26
C VAL A 85 4.53 -17.72 11.81
N GLU A 86 4.09 -18.72 11.05
CA GLU A 86 4.41 -18.88 9.63
C GLU A 86 3.17 -19.47 8.92
N GLY A 87 2.63 -18.75 7.95
CA GLY A 87 1.46 -19.12 7.14
C GLY A 87 1.65 -18.78 5.68
N GLU A 88 0.58 -18.75 4.91
CA GLU A 88 0.60 -18.27 3.53
C GLU A 88 0.79 -16.74 3.48
N ASN A 89 0.13 -16.02 4.41
CA ASN A 89 0.17 -14.57 4.53
C ASN A 89 0.48 -14.13 5.98
N ALA A 90 0.63 -15.09 6.89
CA ALA A 90 0.95 -14.84 8.27
C ALA A 90 2.45 -14.91 8.48
N ASP A 91 2.99 -13.94 9.22
CA ASP A 91 4.39 -13.82 9.61
C ASP A 91 4.52 -13.34 11.05
N PRO A 92 5.72 -13.37 11.66
CA PRO A 92 5.95 -12.90 13.01
C PRO A 92 5.65 -11.41 13.24
N ASP A 93 5.66 -10.62 12.18
CA ASP A 93 5.48 -9.17 12.23
C ASP A 93 4.05 -8.73 11.91
N TYR A 94 3.14 -9.65 11.54
CA TYR A 94 1.80 -9.33 11.05
C TYR A 94 1.04 -8.32 11.92
N PHE A 95 1.08 -8.48 13.25
CA PHE A 95 0.48 -7.53 14.21
C PHE A 95 1.50 -6.76 15.04
N GLY A 96 2.80 -7.00 14.82
CA GLY A 96 3.87 -6.57 15.72
C GLY A 96 4.61 -5.30 15.29
N ASN A 97 4.51 -4.88 14.05
CA ASN A 97 5.24 -3.72 13.55
C ASN A 97 4.70 -2.41 14.13
N ASP A 98 5.62 -1.50 14.47
CA ASP A 98 5.28 -0.12 14.79
C ASP A 98 4.94 0.63 13.50
N THR A 99 3.65 0.82 13.27
CA THR A 99 3.11 1.51 12.07
C THR A 99 2.55 2.88 12.42
N GLY A 100 2.79 3.37 13.64
CA GLY A 100 2.32 4.66 14.14
C GLY A 100 1.13 4.56 15.11
N ASP A 101 0.54 5.69 15.38
CA ASP A 101 -0.51 5.87 16.40
C ASP A 101 -1.91 5.84 15.76
N ALA A 102 -2.61 4.70 15.89
CA ALA A 102 -3.97 4.51 15.37
C ALA A 102 -4.97 5.56 15.89
N SER A 103 -4.76 6.11 17.11
CA SER A 103 -5.67 7.09 17.69
C SER A 103 -5.69 8.45 16.97
N LYS A 104 -4.77 8.69 16.04
CA LYS A 104 -4.73 9.90 15.22
C LYS A 104 -5.60 9.81 13.97
N ASP A 105 -6.10 8.63 13.66
CA ASP A 105 -6.97 8.40 12.50
C ASP A 105 -8.46 8.46 12.91
N ASP A 106 -9.32 8.72 11.93
CA ASP A 106 -10.78 8.70 12.05
C ASP A 106 -11.32 7.85 10.89
N PRO A 107 -12.04 6.76 11.16
CA PRO A 107 -12.59 5.91 10.11
C PRO A 107 -13.68 6.59 9.26
N LEU A 108 -14.15 7.76 9.66
CA LEU A 108 -15.15 8.58 8.95
C LEU A 108 -16.39 7.78 8.50
N ASN A 109 -16.89 6.86 9.34
CA ASN A 109 -18.02 5.98 9.04
C ASN A 109 -19.23 6.20 9.95
N GLY A 110 -19.37 7.40 10.52
CA GLY A 110 -20.53 7.77 11.36
C GLY A 110 -21.83 7.84 10.57
N ASP A 111 -22.97 7.63 11.26
CA ASP A 111 -24.29 7.57 10.66
C ASP A 111 -24.98 8.94 10.47
N ASP A 112 -24.43 10.03 10.99
CA ASP A 112 -24.99 11.39 10.81
C ASP A 112 -24.44 12.03 9.52
N ILE A 113 -24.96 11.60 8.37
CA ILE A 113 -24.42 11.98 7.06
C ILE A 113 -25.13 13.21 6.46
N GLY A 114 -26.46 13.30 6.59
CA GLY A 114 -27.25 14.35 5.95
C GLY A 114 -27.66 14.00 4.50
N GLU A 115 -27.97 15.02 3.68
CA GLU A 115 -28.45 14.79 2.31
C GLU A 115 -27.32 14.64 1.27
N ASN A 116 -26.13 15.18 1.56
CA ASN A 116 -25.00 15.21 0.65
C ASN A 116 -23.79 14.52 1.27
N GLU A 117 -23.24 13.55 0.57
CA GLU A 117 -22.03 12.81 0.98
C GLU A 117 -20.91 12.95 -0.04
N LEU A 118 -19.71 13.26 0.44
CA LEU A 118 -18.47 13.17 -0.30
C LEU A 118 -17.70 11.95 0.20
N LEU A 119 -17.85 10.83 -0.52
CA LEU A 119 -17.22 9.56 -0.19
C LEU A 119 -15.81 9.50 -0.77
N VAL A 120 -14.81 9.51 0.09
CA VAL A 120 -13.40 9.35 -0.28
C VAL A 120 -13.07 7.86 -0.32
N VAL A 121 -12.70 7.37 -1.50
CA VAL A 121 -12.41 5.95 -1.72
C VAL A 121 -10.94 5.74 -1.98
N SER A 122 -10.27 4.99 -1.10
CA SER A 122 -8.85 4.66 -1.17
C SER A 122 -8.65 3.14 -1.26
N PHE A 123 -7.50 2.70 -1.79
CA PHE A 123 -7.08 1.30 -1.60
C PHE A 123 -7.01 0.97 -0.10
N GLY A 124 -6.43 1.88 0.65
CA GLY A 124 -6.22 1.74 2.09
C GLY A 124 -4.77 1.42 2.44
N THR A 125 -4.48 1.48 3.72
CA THR A 125 -3.20 1.03 4.30
C THR A 125 -3.39 0.61 5.75
N SER A 126 -2.64 -0.40 6.17
CA SER A 126 -2.53 -0.80 7.58
C SER A 126 -1.53 0.06 8.37
N PHE A 127 -0.70 0.87 7.70
CA PHE A 127 0.24 1.79 8.34
C PHE A 127 -0.50 3.00 8.93
N ASN A 128 -0.55 3.10 10.25
CA ASN A 128 -1.36 4.09 10.98
C ASN A 128 -0.96 5.52 10.67
N ASP A 129 0.34 5.84 10.67
CA ASP A 129 0.80 7.20 10.36
C ASP A 129 0.48 7.57 8.90
N SER A 130 0.71 6.67 7.95
CA SER A 130 0.37 6.93 6.54
C SER A 130 -1.15 7.02 6.32
N ARG A 131 -1.95 6.24 7.06
CA ARG A 131 -3.41 6.33 6.98
C ARG A 131 -3.90 7.70 7.46
N SER A 132 -3.41 8.18 8.60
CA SER A 132 -3.82 9.45 9.19
C SER A 132 -3.25 10.69 8.47
N GLU A 133 -2.05 10.59 7.87
CA GLU A 133 -1.36 11.71 7.22
C GLU A 133 -1.58 11.77 5.72
N ASP A 134 -1.52 10.63 5.01
CA ASP A 134 -1.67 10.60 3.56
C ASP A 134 -3.16 10.59 3.18
N ILE A 135 -3.95 9.58 3.65
CA ILE A 135 -5.37 9.50 3.35
C ILE A 135 -6.12 10.59 4.12
N GLY A 136 -5.90 10.68 5.43
CA GLY A 136 -6.53 11.68 6.29
C GLY A 136 -6.17 13.13 5.90
N GLY A 137 -5.02 13.36 5.25
CA GLY A 137 -4.65 14.65 4.67
C GLY A 137 -5.60 15.09 3.56
N VAL A 138 -5.87 14.19 2.61
CA VAL A 138 -6.82 14.42 1.51
C VAL A 138 -8.25 14.62 2.05
N GLU A 139 -8.69 13.77 2.97
CA GLU A 139 -10.02 13.85 3.57
C GLU A 139 -10.26 15.17 4.32
N LYS A 140 -9.28 15.62 5.10
CA LYS A 140 -9.34 16.89 5.81
C LYS A 140 -9.38 18.09 4.85
N ALA A 141 -8.63 18.03 3.75
CA ALA A 141 -8.67 19.09 2.73
C ALA A 141 -10.03 19.16 2.05
N LEU A 142 -10.63 18.01 1.70
CA LEU A 142 -11.97 17.94 1.13
C LEU A 142 -13.04 18.42 2.11
N ALA A 143 -12.97 18.01 3.38
CA ALA A 143 -13.90 18.47 4.42
C ALA A 143 -13.81 19.98 4.66
N ALA A 144 -12.62 20.56 4.58
CA ALA A 144 -12.45 22.01 4.71
C ALA A 144 -12.99 22.79 3.51
N ALA A 145 -12.85 22.23 2.29
CA ALA A 145 -13.31 22.86 1.06
C ALA A 145 -14.83 22.75 0.87
N TYR A 146 -15.44 21.66 1.32
CA TYR A 146 -16.86 21.35 1.10
C TYR A 146 -17.62 21.13 2.42
N PRO A 147 -17.77 22.16 3.28
CA PRO A 147 -18.35 22.02 4.63
C PRO A 147 -19.83 21.63 4.64
N ASP A 148 -20.53 21.78 3.51
CA ASP A 148 -21.94 21.36 3.34
C ASP A 148 -22.09 19.89 2.90
N TRP A 149 -20.97 19.19 2.73
CA TRP A 149 -20.89 17.77 2.37
C TRP A 149 -20.30 16.98 3.53
N SER A 150 -20.93 15.86 3.86
CA SER A 150 -20.39 14.94 4.87
C SER A 150 -19.29 14.10 4.24
N VAL A 151 -18.04 14.34 4.63
CA VAL A 151 -16.91 13.52 4.16
C VAL A 151 -16.95 12.17 4.88
N ARG A 152 -16.90 11.10 4.10
CA ARG A 152 -16.85 9.71 4.59
C ARG A 152 -15.74 8.96 3.87
N ARG A 153 -15.30 7.86 4.48
CA ARG A 153 -14.21 7.00 4.00
C ARG A 153 -14.74 5.64 3.57
N ALA A 154 -14.17 5.09 2.49
CA ALA A 154 -14.22 3.67 2.21
C ALA A 154 -12.87 3.18 1.68
N PHE A 155 -12.55 1.90 1.96
CA PHE A 155 -11.41 1.23 1.35
C PHE A 155 -11.86 0.18 0.35
N THR A 156 -11.04 -0.05 -0.70
CA THR A 156 -11.27 -1.11 -1.68
C THR A 156 -10.63 -2.43 -1.25
N ALA A 157 -9.51 -2.39 -0.53
CA ALA A 157 -8.79 -3.59 -0.10
C ALA A 157 -9.34 -4.17 1.20
N GLN A 158 -10.17 -5.23 1.10
CA GLN A 158 -10.75 -5.87 2.27
C GLN A 158 -9.69 -6.46 3.21
N ILE A 159 -8.58 -6.96 2.67
CA ILE A 159 -7.45 -7.46 3.48
C ILE A 159 -6.90 -6.40 4.43
N ILE A 160 -6.79 -5.16 3.96
CA ILE A 160 -6.35 -4.02 4.77
C ILE A 160 -7.39 -3.68 5.85
N ILE A 161 -8.66 -3.66 5.48
CA ILE A 161 -9.77 -3.43 6.43
C ILE A 161 -9.73 -4.47 7.55
N ASN A 162 -9.57 -5.74 7.19
CA ASN A 162 -9.51 -6.84 8.15
C ASN A 162 -8.30 -6.73 9.08
N HIS A 163 -7.13 -6.39 8.53
CA HIS A 163 -5.91 -6.21 9.30
C HIS A 163 -6.07 -5.07 10.34
N VAL A 164 -6.55 -3.89 9.88
CA VAL A 164 -6.80 -2.73 10.76
C VAL A 164 -7.84 -3.06 11.82
N ASN A 165 -8.94 -3.72 11.45
CA ASN A 165 -9.96 -4.14 12.39
C ASN A 165 -9.39 -5.13 13.43
N ALA A 166 -8.61 -6.13 13.01
CA ALA A 166 -8.01 -7.10 13.92
C ALA A 166 -7.01 -6.44 14.87
N ARG A 167 -6.06 -5.65 14.34
CA ARG A 167 -4.95 -5.08 15.12
C ARG A 167 -5.42 -3.95 16.02
N ASP A 168 -6.19 -3.00 15.48
CA ASP A 168 -6.51 -1.73 16.13
C ASP A 168 -7.96 -1.63 16.63
N ALA A 169 -8.79 -2.65 16.32
CA ALA A 169 -10.24 -2.64 16.55
C ALA A 169 -10.96 -1.46 15.86
N GLU A 170 -10.36 -0.89 14.83
CA GLU A 170 -10.90 0.20 14.04
C GLU A 170 -11.68 -0.37 12.85
N LYS A 171 -12.94 0.01 12.73
CA LYS A 171 -13.84 -0.46 11.68
C LYS A 171 -13.89 0.55 10.56
N ILE A 172 -13.33 0.19 9.41
CA ILE A 172 -13.38 0.97 8.18
C ILE A 172 -14.37 0.29 7.25
N ASP A 173 -15.26 1.05 6.62
CA ASP A 173 -16.21 0.51 5.66
C ASP A 173 -15.48 0.16 4.34
N ASN A 174 -15.86 -0.97 3.73
CA ASN A 174 -15.59 -1.17 2.30
C ASN A 174 -16.60 -0.37 1.47
N VAL A 175 -16.41 -0.32 0.14
CA VAL A 175 -17.25 0.49 -0.75
C VAL A 175 -18.72 0.11 -0.66
N ASP A 176 -19.06 -1.18 -0.63
CA ASP A 176 -20.44 -1.65 -0.50
C ASP A 176 -21.06 -1.24 0.84
N GLN A 177 -20.30 -1.35 1.94
CA GLN A 177 -20.75 -0.97 3.27
C GLN A 177 -21.00 0.54 3.37
N ALA A 178 -20.08 1.35 2.84
CA ALA A 178 -20.22 2.82 2.82
C ALA A 178 -21.44 3.27 2.00
N LEU A 179 -21.61 2.70 0.80
CA LEU A 179 -22.78 3.02 -0.05
C LEU A 179 -24.11 2.54 0.57
N GLN A 180 -24.10 1.38 1.24
CA GLN A 180 -25.29 0.92 1.95
C GLN A 180 -25.60 1.83 3.17
N ARG A 181 -24.56 2.24 3.92
CA ARG A 181 -24.68 3.21 5.03
C ARG A 181 -25.25 4.53 4.54
N ALA A 182 -24.75 5.07 3.43
CA ALA A 182 -25.27 6.27 2.81
C ALA A 182 -26.76 6.14 2.47
N ALA A 183 -27.16 5.03 1.84
CA ALA A 183 -28.56 4.77 1.49
C ALA A 183 -29.47 4.65 2.72
N ASP A 184 -29.01 3.95 3.77
CA ASP A 184 -29.75 3.74 5.02
C ASP A 184 -29.92 5.05 5.80
N ASN A 185 -28.99 5.99 5.67
CA ASN A 185 -29.05 7.33 6.25
C ASN A 185 -29.83 8.35 5.41
N GLY A 186 -30.33 7.95 4.24
CA GLY A 186 -31.16 8.79 3.39
C GLY A 186 -30.39 9.87 2.63
N VAL A 187 -29.11 9.62 2.33
CA VAL A 187 -28.31 10.46 1.43
C VAL A 187 -29.00 10.53 0.08
N LYS A 188 -29.06 11.73 -0.49
CA LYS A 188 -29.65 11.98 -1.82
C LYS A 188 -28.57 12.13 -2.88
N ASN A 189 -27.53 12.89 -2.56
CA ASN A 189 -26.46 13.19 -3.48
C ASN A 189 -25.15 12.61 -2.94
N ILE A 190 -24.52 11.78 -3.73
CA ILE A 190 -23.22 11.22 -3.42
C ILE A 190 -22.22 11.62 -4.50
N VAL A 191 -21.11 12.16 -4.07
CA VAL A 191 -19.91 12.38 -4.90
C VAL A 191 -18.82 11.47 -4.38
N VAL A 192 -18.24 10.68 -5.26
CA VAL A 192 -17.13 9.79 -4.93
C VAL A 192 -15.84 10.43 -5.41
N GLN A 193 -14.91 10.67 -4.49
CA GLN A 193 -13.53 11.06 -4.80
C GLN A 193 -12.61 9.86 -4.63
N PRO A 194 -12.20 9.21 -5.72
CA PRO A 194 -11.16 8.18 -5.65
C PRO A 194 -9.82 8.82 -5.35
N THR A 195 -9.07 8.26 -4.41
CA THR A 195 -7.68 8.67 -4.17
C THR A 195 -6.69 7.87 -5.03
N HIS A 196 -7.17 7.11 -5.98
CA HIS A 196 -6.35 6.38 -6.93
C HIS A 196 -5.43 7.32 -7.72
N LEU A 197 -4.26 6.80 -8.11
CA LEU A 197 -3.29 7.59 -8.88
C LEU A 197 -3.80 7.85 -10.31
N MET A 198 -4.50 6.88 -10.92
CA MET A 198 -4.90 6.89 -12.32
C MET A 198 -6.18 6.06 -12.56
N HIS A 199 -6.71 6.13 -13.78
CA HIS A 199 -7.79 5.27 -14.28
C HIS A 199 -7.28 3.82 -14.51
N GLY A 200 -6.95 3.13 -13.41
CA GLY A 200 -6.50 1.74 -13.39
C GLY A 200 -7.64 0.73 -13.20
N ALA A 201 -7.28 -0.53 -12.97
CA ALA A 201 -8.26 -1.60 -12.74
C ALA A 201 -9.17 -1.33 -11.54
N GLU A 202 -8.61 -0.84 -10.44
CA GLU A 202 -9.38 -0.52 -9.22
C GLU A 202 -10.37 0.62 -9.44
N TYR A 203 -10.01 1.61 -10.26
CA TYR A 203 -10.94 2.66 -10.64
C TYR A 203 -12.10 2.10 -11.49
N ASP A 204 -11.80 1.21 -12.44
CA ASP A 204 -12.83 0.57 -13.26
C ASP A 204 -13.80 -0.26 -12.38
N GLU A 205 -13.29 -1.02 -11.41
CA GLU A 205 -14.08 -1.79 -10.43
C GLU A 205 -14.94 -0.88 -9.53
N LEU A 206 -14.42 0.27 -9.13
CA LEU A 206 -15.16 1.26 -8.37
C LEU A 206 -16.33 1.80 -9.17
N VAL A 207 -16.13 2.15 -10.44
CA VAL A 207 -17.22 2.61 -11.34
C VAL A 207 -18.29 1.53 -11.49
N GLU A 208 -17.92 0.27 -11.70
CA GLU A 208 -18.86 -0.86 -11.77
C GLU A 208 -19.65 -1.04 -10.47
N THR A 209 -19.01 -0.78 -9.32
CA THR A 209 -19.71 -0.87 -8.03
C THR A 209 -20.70 0.28 -7.86
N LEU A 210 -20.34 1.51 -8.23
CA LEU A 210 -21.24 2.67 -8.16
C LEU A 210 -22.47 2.47 -9.04
N ASP A 211 -22.32 1.88 -10.22
CA ASP A 211 -23.44 1.58 -11.11
C ASP A 211 -24.52 0.71 -10.44
N LYS A 212 -24.12 -0.23 -9.56
CA LYS A 212 -25.05 -1.10 -8.82
C LYS A 212 -25.89 -0.34 -7.79
N TYR A 213 -25.42 0.81 -7.34
CA TYR A 213 -26.08 1.64 -6.33
C TYR A 213 -26.74 2.89 -6.91
N SER A 214 -26.65 3.12 -8.22
CA SER A 214 -27.12 4.34 -8.87
C SER A 214 -28.62 4.63 -8.67
N ASP A 215 -29.44 3.61 -8.47
CA ASP A 215 -30.89 3.74 -8.20
C ASP A 215 -31.23 4.03 -6.73
N LYS A 216 -30.28 4.00 -5.83
CA LYS A 216 -30.42 4.27 -4.41
C LYS A 216 -30.40 5.77 -4.08
N PHE A 217 -29.83 6.59 -4.97
CA PHE A 217 -29.58 8.01 -4.77
C PHE A 217 -30.26 8.86 -5.85
N GLU A 218 -30.51 10.15 -5.57
CA GLU A 218 -30.98 11.11 -6.59
C GLU A 218 -29.85 11.48 -7.56
N SER A 219 -28.60 11.49 -7.08
CA SER A 219 -27.41 11.77 -7.88
C SER A 219 -26.21 10.96 -7.38
N VAL A 220 -25.51 10.30 -8.31
CA VAL A 220 -24.22 9.65 -8.07
C VAL A 220 -23.22 10.19 -9.08
N LYS A 221 -22.12 10.77 -8.61
CA LYS A 221 -21.06 11.29 -9.46
C LYS A 221 -19.71 10.79 -8.95
N ILE A 222 -18.75 10.59 -9.86
CA ILE A 222 -17.39 10.23 -9.54
C ILE A 222 -16.44 11.29 -10.09
N ALA A 223 -15.49 11.72 -9.27
CA ALA A 223 -14.45 12.67 -9.64
C ALA A 223 -13.25 11.96 -10.30
N GLU A 224 -12.39 12.74 -10.94
CA GLU A 224 -11.17 12.24 -11.57
C GLU A 224 -10.17 11.73 -10.50
N PRO A 225 -9.39 10.67 -10.82
CA PRO A 225 -8.24 10.28 -10.01
C PRO A 225 -7.09 11.28 -10.15
N LEU A 226 -6.05 11.18 -9.31
CA LEU A 226 -5.02 12.21 -9.14
C LEU A 226 -4.38 12.71 -10.44
N LEU A 227 -3.99 11.80 -11.34
CA LEU A 227 -3.27 12.15 -12.58
C LEU A 227 -4.19 12.41 -13.78
N GLY A 228 -5.51 12.45 -13.53
CA GLY A 228 -6.52 12.74 -14.53
C GLY A 228 -6.52 11.77 -15.70
N GLU A 229 -6.85 12.24 -16.90
CA GLU A 229 -6.98 11.42 -18.10
C GLU A 229 -5.65 10.72 -18.47
N VAL A 230 -5.73 9.42 -18.78
CA VAL A 230 -4.56 8.59 -19.11
C VAL A 230 -3.95 8.94 -20.49
N GLY A 231 -4.76 9.35 -21.47
CA GLY A 231 -4.25 9.59 -22.81
C GLY A 231 -3.88 8.30 -23.58
N LYS A 232 -3.25 8.43 -24.76
CA LYS A 232 -3.03 7.32 -25.69
C LYS A 232 -1.64 6.71 -25.64
N ASP A 233 -0.64 7.48 -25.30
CA ASP A 233 0.76 7.08 -25.30
C ASP A 233 1.60 7.92 -24.30
N ALA A 234 2.86 7.58 -24.17
CA ALA A 234 3.77 8.20 -23.22
C ALA A 234 4.10 9.70 -23.50
N SER A 235 3.75 10.21 -24.66
CA SER A 235 4.01 11.61 -25.03
C SER A 235 2.93 12.58 -24.55
N ILE A 236 1.82 12.06 -24.02
CA ILE A 236 0.68 12.87 -23.60
C ILE A 236 0.87 13.27 -22.12
N SER A 237 0.78 14.56 -21.92
CA SER A 237 0.80 15.21 -20.61
C SER A 237 -0.54 15.94 -20.40
N ASN A 238 -0.86 16.24 -19.15
CA ASN A 238 -1.99 17.09 -18.76
C ASN A 238 -1.62 17.97 -17.56
N GLU A 239 -2.49 18.88 -17.21
CA GLU A 239 -2.25 19.83 -16.12
C GLU A 239 -2.05 19.13 -14.77
N ASP A 240 -2.76 18.03 -14.48
CA ASP A 240 -2.66 17.30 -13.21
C ASP A 240 -1.29 16.63 -13.07
N LYS A 241 -0.79 15.98 -14.13
CA LYS A 241 0.55 15.39 -14.16
C LYS A 241 1.63 16.45 -13.95
N GLU A 242 1.46 17.64 -14.55
CA GLU A 242 2.39 18.75 -14.36
C GLU A 242 2.37 19.25 -12.91
N LYS A 243 1.19 19.44 -12.32
CA LYS A 243 1.05 19.85 -10.91
C LYS A 243 1.66 18.83 -9.96
N VAL A 244 1.35 17.56 -10.15
CA VAL A 244 1.89 16.46 -9.32
C VAL A 244 3.41 16.36 -9.47
N ALA A 245 3.95 16.47 -10.69
CA ALA A 245 5.39 16.42 -10.92
C ALA A 245 6.12 17.55 -10.16
N LYS A 246 5.58 18.76 -10.19
CA LYS A 246 6.13 19.91 -9.46
C LYS A 246 6.04 19.71 -7.95
N ALA A 247 4.87 19.39 -7.44
CA ALA A 247 4.60 19.21 -6.01
C ALA A 247 5.48 18.11 -5.40
N LEU A 248 5.57 16.96 -6.08
CA LEU A 248 6.40 15.84 -5.65
C LEU A 248 7.89 16.20 -5.64
N ALA A 249 8.38 16.82 -6.70
CA ALA A 249 9.78 17.24 -6.80
C ALA A 249 10.14 18.27 -5.73
N GLU A 250 9.30 19.27 -5.50
CA GLU A 250 9.47 20.28 -4.46
C GLU A 250 9.50 19.67 -3.05
N ALA A 251 8.55 18.76 -2.76
CA ALA A 251 8.50 18.07 -1.48
C ALA A 251 9.76 17.22 -1.24
N ALA A 252 10.21 16.46 -2.26
CA ALA A 252 11.39 15.62 -2.17
C ALA A 252 12.68 16.42 -1.96
N VAL A 253 12.86 17.52 -2.69
CA VAL A 253 14.00 18.44 -2.57
C VAL A 253 14.05 19.07 -1.18
N LYS A 254 12.93 19.57 -0.70
CA LYS A 254 12.81 20.18 0.62
C LYS A 254 13.15 19.20 1.75
N GLU A 255 12.63 17.99 1.67
CA GLU A 255 12.91 16.93 2.67
C GLU A 255 14.38 16.51 2.65
N ALA A 256 15.00 16.48 1.47
CA ALA A 256 16.42 16.22 1.30
C ALA A 256 17.34 17.38 1.74
N GLY A 257 16.78 18.55 2.04
CA GLY A 257 17.54 19.72 2.49
C GLY A 257 18.26 20.49 1.38
N TYR A 258 17.85 20.32 0.11
CA TYR A 258 18.35 21.10 -1.01
C TYR A 258 17.47 22.34 -1.28
N ASP A 259 18.08 23.38 -1.85
CA ASP A 259 17.36 24.59 -2.24
C ASP A 259 16.57 24.40 -3.55
N SER A 260 17.00 23.48 -4.43
CA SER A 260 16.35 23.17 -5.71
C SER A 260 16.80 21.82 -6.26
N LEU A 261 16.05 21.28 -7.24
CA LEU A 261 16.46 20.09 -8.01
C LEU A 261 17.81 20.31 -8.72
N GLU A 262 18.05 21.51 -9.23
CA GLU A 262 19.31 21.85 -9.90
C GLU A 262 20.48 21.75 -8.90
N ALA A 263 20.34 22.32 -7.71
CA ALA A 263 21.36 22.26 -6.65
C ALA A 263 21.63 20.81 -6.22
N ALA A 264 20.59 19.98 -6.09
CA ALA A 264 20.75 18.55 -5.82
C ALA A 264 21.47 17.82 -6.96
N GLY A 265 21.13 18.15 -8.21
CA GLY A 265 21.79 17.58 -9.39
C GLY A 265 23.26 17.96 -9.50
N GLU A 266 23.63 19.21 -9.18
CA GLU A 266 25.02 19.68 -9.10
C GLU A 266 25.81 18.95 -8.00
N ASP A 267 25.15 18.57 -6.90
CA ASP A 267 25.73 17.75 -5.81
C ASP A 267 25.75 16.24 -6.15
N GLY A 268 25.36 15.87 -7.37
CA GLY A 268 25.34 14.48 -7.85
C GLY A 268 24.18 13.64 -7.34
N THR A 269 23.09 14.27 -6.89
CA THR A 269 21.91 13.59 -6.33
C THR A 269 20.81 13.42 -7.38
N ALA A 270 20.33 12.19 -7.53
CA ALA A 270 19.13 11.84 -8.28
C ALA A 270 17.97 11.52 -7.34
N PHE A 271 16.77 11.87 -7.76
CA PHE A 271 15.52 11.44 -7.14
C PHE A 271 14.89 10.35 -7.98
N VAL A 272 14.54 9.24 -7.36
CA VAL A 272 13.86 8.12 -8.00
C VAL A 272 12.49 8.00 -7.36
N PHE A 273 11.45 8.23 -8.15
CA PHE A 273 10.07 8.14 -7.71
C PHE A 273 9.48 6.79 -8.08
N MET A 274 9.15 5.98 -7.07
CA MET A 274 8.70 4.61 -7.22
C MET A 274 7.17 4.53 -7.13
N GLY A 275 6.51 4.22 -8.25
CA GLY A 275 5.10 3.84 -8.30
C GLY A 275 4.90 2.34 -8.08
N HIS A 276 3.64 1.91 -7.98
CA HIS A 276 3.31 0.49 -7.87
C HIS A 276 3.61 -0.26 -9.18
N GLY A 277 3.14 0.26 -10.29
CA GLY A 277 3.08 -0.47 -11.55
C GLY A 277 1.74 -1.18 -11.74
N THR A 278 1.42 -1.60 -12.94
CA THR A 278 0.20 -2.36 -13.22
C THR A 278 0.26 -2.99 -14.61
N SER A 279 -0.32 -4.16 -14.77
CA SER A 279 -0.56 -4.77 -16.09
C SER A 279 -1.73 -4.13 -16.86
N HIS A 280 -2.52 -3.27 -16.22
CA HIS A 280 -3.59 -2.52 -16.87
C HIS A 280 -3.03 -1.55 -17.92
N LYS A 281 -3.81 -1.27 -18.99
CA LYS A 281 -3.43 -0.32 -20.07
C LYS A 281 -3.05 1.09 -19.55
N ALA A 282 -3.50 1.46 -18.35
CA ALA A 282 -3.16 2.72 -17.70
C ALA A 282 -1.71 2.79 -17.21
N ASN A 283 -0.92 1.71 -17.29
CA ASN A 283 0.50 1.71 -16.92
C ASN A 283 1.32 2.77 -17.68
N VAL A 284 0.88 3.16 -18.87
CA VAL A 284 1.48 4.25 -19.65
C VAL A 284 1.58 5.57 -18.89
N THR A 285 0.77 5.75 -17.84
CA THR A 285 0.81 6.94 -16.96
C THR A 285 2.18 7.13 -16.31
N TYR A 286 2.89 6.06 -15.97
CA TYR A 286 4.25 6.16 -15.42
C TYR A 286 5.25 6.69 -16.46
N SER A 287 5.17 6.25 -17.71
CA SER A 287 5.95 6.79 -18.81
C SER A 287 5.58 8.25 -19.11
N GLN A 288 4.30 8.63 -18.97
CA GLN A 288 3.84 10.02 -19.09
C GLN A 288 4.42 10.89 -17.99
N MET A 289 4.49 10.40 -16.74
CA MET A 289 5.14 11.13 -15.64
C MET A 289 6.63 11.35 -15.92
N GLN A 290 7.35 10.35 -16.45
CA GLN A 290 8.74 10.53 -16.86
C GLN A 290 8.88 11.56 -18.00
N THR A 291 7.95 11.58 -18.93
CA THR A 291 7.89 12.60 -19.99
C THR A 291 7.67 13.98 -19.40
N GLN A 292 6.73 14.11 -18.46
CA GLN A 292 6.45 15.36 -17.76
C GLN A 292 7.66 15.88 -16.99
N MET A 293 8.43 15.00 -16.32
CA MET A 293 9.67 15.40 -15.64
C MET A 293 10.70 15.95 -16.64
N LYS A 294 10.81 15.35 -17.83
CA LYS A 294 11.70 15.83 -18.89
C LYS A 294 11.25 17.16 -19.46
N GLU A 295 9.96 17.38 -19.67
CA GLU A 295 9.39 18.65 -20.15
C GLU A 295 9.63 19.81 -19.16
N LEU A 296 9.67 19.50 -17.86
CA LEU A 296 10.02 20.45 -16.80
C LEU A 296 11.54 20.65 -16.63
N ASP A 297 12.37 20.02 -17.49
CA ASP A 297 13.86 20.03 -17.40
C ASP A 297 14.40 19.44 -16.08
N TYR A 298 13.66 18.52 -15.46
CA TYR A 298 14.04 17.81 -14.23
C TYR A 298 14.97 16.63 -14.56
N LYS A 299 16.24 16.93 -14.84
CA LYS A 299 17.23 15.99 -15.39
C LYS A 299 17.65 14.89 -14.43
N ASN A 300 17.55 15.15 -13.12
CA ASN A 300 17.92 14.23 -12.05
C ASN A 300 16.72 13.52 -11.41
N VAL A 301 15.61 13.43 -12.13
CA VAL A 301 14.40 12.72 -11.70
C VAL A 301 14.12 11.52 -12.59
N PHE A 302 13.89 10.37 -11.99
CA PHE A 302 13.62 9.10 -12.64
C PHE A 302 12.35 8.47 -12.08
N ILE A 303 11.55 7.85 -12.94
CA ILE A 303 10.34 7.15 -12.54
C ILE A 303 10.59 5.65 -12.66
N GLY A 304 10.21 4.90 -11.62
CA GLY A 304 10.21 3.45 -11.64
C GLY A 304 8.96 2.88 -11.01
N THR A 305 8.78 1.55 -11.05
CA THR A 305 7.63 0.87 -10.45
C THR A 305 8.04 -0.46 -9.83
N VAL A 306 7.38 -0.84 -8.74
CA VAL A 306 7.59 -2.13 -8.05
C VAL A 306 7.38 -3.30 -9.01
N GLU A 307 6.28 -3.28 -9.76
CA GLU A 307 5.91 -4.34 -10.72
C GLU A 307 6.77 -4.35 -12.00
N GLY A 308 7.63 -3.34 -12.20
CA GLY A 308 8.41 -3.21 -13.44
C GLY A 308 7.56 -3.04 -14.69
N LEU A 309 6.39 -2.44 -14.58
CA LEU A 309 5.43 -2.21 -15.65
C LEU A 309 5.00 -0.74 -15.72
N PRO A 310 5.28 -0.04 -16.84
CA PRO A 310 5.91 -0.54 -18.08
C PRO A 310 7.40 -0.94 -17.92
N GLU A 311 7.94 -1.75 -18.83
CA GLU A 311 9.26 -2.38 -18.73
C GLU A 311 10.43 -1.40 -18.46
N GLU A 312 10.38 -0.20 -18.98
CA GLU A 312 11.40 0.84 -18.73
C GLU A 312 11.43 1.34 -17.28
N THR A 313 10.42 1.01 -16.46
CA THR A 313 10.30 1.38 -15.04
C THR A 313 10.79 0.28 -14.09
N GLU A 314 11.27 -0.83 -14.63
CA GLU A 314 11.86 -1.92 -13.85
C GLU A 314 13.13 -1.43 -13.12
N VAL A 315 13.37 -1.91 -11.90
CA VAL A 315 14.40 -1.39 -11.00
C VAL A 315 15.80 -1.37 -11.62
N ASN A 316 16.23 -2.44 -12.32
CA ASN A 316 17.55 -2.46 -12.95
C ASN A 316 17.65 -1.48 -14.13
N ALA A 317 16.57 -1.28 -14.88
CA ALA A 317 16.52 -0.27 -15.92
C ALA A 317 16.67 1.15 -15.35
N VAL A 318 16.04 1.41 -14.19
CA VAL A 318 16.17 2.68 -13.48
C VAL A 318 17.57 2.88 -12.92
N ILE A 319 18.16 1.86 -12.28
CA ILE A 319 19.56 1.88 -11.81
C ILE A 319 20.50 2.24 -12.95
N ASP A 320 20.38 1.59 -14.10
CA ASP A 320 21.22 1.84 -15.27
C ASP A 320 21.00 3.25 -15.86
N ALA A 321 19.79 3.76 -15.82
CA ALA A 321 19.48 5.14 -16.25
C ALA A 321 20.16 6.17 -15.34
N VAL A 322 20.05 6.02 -14.00
CA VAL A 322 20.71 6.90 -13.02
C VAL A 322 22.22 6.88 -13.18
N LYS A 323 22.82 5.70 -13.33
CA LYS A 323 24.27 5.52 -13.58
C LYS A 323 24.71 6.20 -14.88
N THR A 324 23.96 5.98 -15.96
CA THR A 324 24.24 6.57 -17.27
C THR A 324 24.19 8.10 -17.24
N ALA A 325 23.29 8.67 -16.43
CA ALA A 325 23.19 10.10 -16.20
C ALA A 325 24.30 10.65 -15.31
N GLY A 326 25.06 9.80 -14.64
CA GLY A 326 26.27 10.15 -13.90
C GLY A 326 26.04 10.52 -12.42
N TYR A 327 24.85 10.34 -11.89
CA TYR A 327 24.54 10.61 -10.48
C TYR A 327 25.16 9.56 -9.56
N LYS A 328 25.52 10.00 -8.34
CA LYS A 328 26.22 9.18 -7.34
C LYS A 328 25.44 9.03 -6.03
N LYS A 329 24.49 9.90 -5.78
CA LYS A 329 23.61 9.86 -4.62
C LYS A 329 22.19 9.64 -5.11
N VAL A 330 21.44 8.82 -4.40
CA VAL A 330 20.06 8.47 -4.77
C VAL A 330 19.14 8.71 -3.60
N ILE A 331 18.01 9.34 -3.87
CA ILE A 331 16.90 9.48 -2.93
C ILE A 331 15.70 8.76 -3.54
N LEU A 332 15.25 7.71 -2.88
CA LEU A 332 14.05 6.94 -3.22
C LEU A 332 12.86 7.56 -2.51
N ARG A 333 11.74 7.74 -3.22
CA ARG A 333 10.48 8.23 -2.67
C ARG A 333 9.30 7.63 -3.41
N PRO A 334 8.16 7.31 -2.75
CA PRO A 334 7.02 6.77 -3.44
C PRO A 334 6.35 7.80 -4.38
N LEU A 335 6.00 7.36 -5.59
CA LEU A 335 5.01 7.96 -6.48
C LEU A 335 3.67 7.21 -6.25
N MET A 336 3.22 7.23 -5.02
CA MET A 336 1.99 6.61 -4.54
C MET A 336 1.28 7.60 -3.62
N VAL A 337 -0.04 7.57 -3.64
CA VAL A 337 -0.83 8.47 -2.79
C VAL A 337 -0.57 8.18 -1.31
N VAL A 338 -0.37 6.91 -0.98
CA VAL A 338 -0.12 6.42 0.36
C VAL A 338 1.23 5.72 0.44
N ALA A 339 2.06 6.07 1.42
CA ALA A 339 3.30 5.38 1.73
C ALA A 339 3.02 4.19 2.66
N GLY A 340 2.43 3.13 2.12
CA GLY A 340 2.10 1.89 2.82
C GLY A 340 3.20 0.84 2.72
N ASP A 341 2.81 -0.42 2.58
CA ASP A 341 3.67 -1.59 2.54
C ASP A 341 4.79 -1.48 1.50
N HIS A 342 4.44 -1.20 0.24
CA HIS A 342 5.44 -1.05 -0.83
C HIS A 342 6.51 0.02 -0.56
N ALA A 343 6.15 1.12 0.12
CA ALA A 343 7.11 2.16 0.46
C ALA A 343 8.04 1.74 1.62
N ASN A 344 7.52 0.97 2.56
CA ASN A 344 8.27 0.52 3.74
C ASN A 344 9.12 -0.71 3.45
N ASN A 345 8.58 -1.68 2.69
CA ASN A 345 9.21 -2.97 2.44
C ASN A 345 9.90 -3.00 1.06
N ASP A 346 9.17 -2.90 -0.05
CA ASP A 346 9.78 -3.02 -1.39
C ASP A 346 10.73 -1.87 -1.72
N MET A 347 10.45 -0.64 -1.23
CA MET A 347 11.35 0.49 -1.47
C MET A 347 12.47 0.59 -0.43
N ALA A 348 12.11 0.65 0.85
CA ALA A 348 13.02 1.03 1.93
C ALA A 348 13.41 -0.11 2.86
N GLY A 349 12.88 -1.31 2.68
CA GLY A 349 13.15 -2.50 3.49
C GLY A 349 14.61 -2.94 3.42
N ASP A 350 14.95 -3.87 4.31
CA ASP A 350 16.32 -4.42 4.41
C ASP A 350 16.50 -5.75 3.63
N ASP A 351 15.43 -6.25 2.99
CA ASP A 351 15.49 -7.44 2.17
C ASP A 351 16.37 -7.24 0.93
N GLU A 352 16.99 -8.32 0.44
CA GLU A 352 17.96 -8.27 -0.67
C GLU A 352 17.37 -7.74 -1.98
N ASP A 353 16.05 -7.85 -2.17
CA ASP A 353 15.27 -7.42 -3.34
C ASP A 353 14.60 -6.05 -3.17
N SER A 354 14.70 -5.42 -2.00
CA SER A 354 14.24 -4.05 -1.84
C SER A 354 15.04 -3.08 -2.73
N TRP A 355 14.40 -2.02 -3.19
CA TRP A 355 15.05 -1.01 -4.04
C TRP A 355 16.27 -0.41 -3.36
N LYS A 356 16.19 -0.07 -2.08
CA LYS A 356 17.32 0.41 -1.28
C LYS A 356 18.50 -0.56 -1.32
N SER A 357 18.24 -1.85 -1.13
CA SER A 357 19.26 -2.89 -1.17
C SER A 357 19.85 -3.10 -2.55
N LEU A 358 19.02 -3.11 -3.60
CA LEU A 358 19.46 -3.23 -4.99
C LEU A 358 20.34 -2.05 -5.43
N PHE A 359 19.92 -0.81 -5.16
CA PHE A 359 20.72 0.38 -5.45
C PHE A 359 22.04 0.39 -4.67
N THR A 360 22.01 -0.01 -3.39
CA THR A 360 23.20 -0.06 -2.54
C THR A 360 24.19 -1.16 -3.00
N SER A 361 23.67 -2.33 -3.34
CA SER A 361 24.49 -3.48 -3.74
C SER A 361 25.11 -3.34 -5.15
N ASP A 362 24.56 -2.46 -6.00
CA ASP A 362 25.17 -2.13 -7.31
C ASP A 362 26.60 -1.55 -7.16
N GLY A 363 26.88 -0.88 -6.06
CA GLY A 363 28.21 -0.36 -5.73
C GLY A 363 28.65 0.86 -6.54
N SER A 364 27.78 1.43 -7.37
CA SER A 364 28.05 2.64 -8.15
C SER A 364 27.65 3.92 -7.44
N PHE A 365 26.87 3.81 -6.38
CA PHE A 365 26.31 4.93 -5.62
C PHE A 365 27.04 5.13 -4.29
N GLU A 366 27.24 6.38 -3.91
CA GLU A 366 27.89 6.81 -2.66
C GLU A 366 26.89 6.76 -1.48
N SER A 367 25.63 7.10 -1.73
CA SER A 367 24.54 6.99 -0.77
C SER A 367 23.23 6.63 -1.45
N VAL A 368 22.37 5.93 -0.70
CA VAL A 368 20.98 5.62 -1.06
C VAL A 368 20.13 5.92 0.17
N ASP A 369 19.31 6.95 0.07
CA ASP A 369 18.44 7.41 1.14
C ASP A 369 16.97 7.22 0.74
N CYS A 370 16.07 7.01 1.71
CA CYS A 370 14.65 6.80 1.47
C CYS A 370 13.81 7.86 2.19
N GLN A 371 12.83 8.40 1.48
CA GLN A 371 11.79 9.28 2.01
C GLN A 371 10.47 8.53 2.00
N ILE A 372 10.00 8.07 3.16
CA ILE A 372 8.74 7.30 3.29
C ILE A 372 7.60 8.30 3.52
N SER A 373 7.10 8.88 2.43
CA SER A 373 6.10 9.93 2.48
C SER A 373 5.20 9.88 1.23
N GLY A 374 3.91 9.65 1.42
CA GLY A 374 2.93 9.56 0.34
C GLY A 374 2.59 10.90 -0.29
N LEU A 375 2.04 10.87 -1.50
CA LEU A 375 1.57 12.08 -2.19
C LEU A 375 0.43 12.77 -1.44
N GLY A 376 -0.44 12.00 -0.76
CA GLY A 376 -1.63 12.50 -0.10
C GLY A 376 -1.36 13.48 1.06
N ARG A 377 -0.13 13.50 1.63
CA ARG A 377 0.24 14.50 2.64
C ARG A 377 0.76 15.82 2.07
N ILE A 378 0.96 15.91 0.74
CA ILE A 378 1.44 17.12 0.07
C ILE A 378 0.25 18.06 -0.16
N PRO A 379 0.24 19.29 0.39
CA PRO A 379 -0.90 20.21 0.27
C PRO A 379 -1.30 20.51 -1.18
N GLU A 380 -0.34 20.67 -2.07
CA GLU A 380 -0.58 20.95 -3.49
C GLU A 380 -1.25 19.76 -4.20
N VAL A 381 -0.99 18.53 -3.74
CA VAL A 381 -1.69 17.33 -4.23
C VAL A 381 -3.12 17.26 -3.68
N GLN A 382 -3.32 17.61 -2.40
CA GLN A 382 -4.66 17.70 -1.81
C GLN A 382 -5.55 18.69 -2.56
N GLU A 383 -4.99 19.83 -3.01
CA GLU A 383 -5.70 20.82 -3.81
C GLU A 383 -6.17 20.29 -5.17
N ILE A 384 -5.47 19.32 -5.77
CA ILE A 384 -5.91 18.67 -7.01
C ILE A 384 -7.18 17.86 -6.75
N TYR A 385 -7.22 17.06 -5.68
CA TYR A 385 -8.42 16.30 -5.30
C TYR A 385 -9.60 17.23 -4.97
N VAL A 386 -9.33 18.35 -4.29
CA VAL A 386 -10.34 19.36 -4.02
C VAL A 386 -10.90 19.93 -5.34
N SER A 387 -10.04 20.22 -6.31
CA SER A 387 -10.47 20.69 -7.63
C SER A 387 -11.34 19.66 -8.35
N HIS A 388 -10.88 18.40 -8.39
CA HIS A 388 -11.61 17.31 -9.06
C HIS A 388 -12.99 17.05 -8.43
N ALA A 389 -13.09 17.05 -7.09
CA ALA A 389 -14.39 16.97 -6.41
C ALA A 389 -15.30 18.16 -6.77
N GLY A 390 -14.74 19.37 -6.83
CA GLY A 390 -15.47 20.58 -7.20
C GLY A 390 -16.09 20.53 -8.59
N GLU A 391 -15.39 19.97 -9.56
CA GLU A 391 -15.88 19.85 -10.95
C GLU A 391 -17.16 19.01 -11.08
N VAL A 392 -17.41 18.13 -10.10
CA VAL A 392 -18.60 17.25 -10.10
C VAL A 392 -19.62 17.60 -9.02
N ILE A 393 -19.25 18.39 -8.02
CA ILE A 393 -20.16 18.89 -6.98
C ILE A 393 -21.13 19.93 -7.57
N ASP A 394 -20.67 20.82 -8.45
CA ASP A 394 -21.42 21.92 -9.06
C ASP A 394 -22.48 21.51 -10.11
#